data_69943958801d825f38f1d9c36813412b
#
_entry.id   69943958801d825f38f1d9c36813412b
#
_cell.length_a   1.000
_cell.length_b   1.000
_cell.length_c   1.000
_cell.angle_alpha   90.00
_cell.angle_beta   90.00
_cell.angle_gamma   90.00
#
_symmetry.space_group_name_H-M   'P 1'
#
loop_
_entity.id
_entity.type
_entity.pdbx_description
1 polymer ?
#
loop_
_entity_poly.entity_id
_entity_poly.type
_entity_poly.pdbx_seq_one_letter_code
_entity_poly.pdbx_strand_id
1 'polypeptide(L)'
;LGASLATSIKRFARLSPHFGEMALGAGVAAAISAAFSAPLAGILFAHEMVLRHYSLRFFAPVTLASASAYVFSGEVLNQHIVMLPILSTRMAGPFDIFLLLLLGLTAGLLAVGAMRGLDGLRARMVALPLPLWARPVLAGLAVGLLAHFAPGILGPGLDVISAMLQGEISAFGLLTLLALKTLAAGLCLTLYFHGGIVAPALFIGAALGGLAASIFALLTPLTGYAPDSGLFVLAGMAAMASSFLGAPLAVILLGFELSQNYAATTAIMVTIVTANLLTSRLYARSVFDPQLRARGIDLSLGRENLALQATPVTDLMANDFVTLKDTASVGEAMAQMARGRCAEAHLCDGEDKWVGKLCLYALVNEAQDAPALHYLEKAPLVLQAQQTALQAQSTMTDFIGEAVPVLDKGRLIGIVHEADLFAHARMVTRTIWQHDHDDDVRERRAAASTEDLER
;
A
#
# COMPACT_ATOMS: atom_id res chain seq x y z
N LEU A 1 15.72 -4.26 -4.57
CA LEU A 1 16.94 -3.92 -5.32
C LEU A 1 16.62 -3.06 -6.55
N GLY A 2 15.74 -3.50 -7.49
CA GLY A 2 15.38 -2.73 -8.68
C GLY A 2 14.88 -1.32 -8.37
N ALA A 3 13.94 -1.20 -7.41
CA ALA A 3 13.45 0.08 -6.93
C ALA A 3 14.56 0.96 -6.32
N SER A 4 15.45 0.37 -5.54
CA SER A 4 16.57 1.09 -4.90
C SER A 4 17.57 1.62 -5.93
N LEU A 5 17.90 0.81 -6.95
CA LEU A 5 18.75 1.23 -8.06
C LEU A 5 18.14 2.39 -8.84
N ALA A 6 16.85 2.28 -9.19
CA ALA A 6 16.11 3.34 -9.88
C ALA A 6 16.10 4.65 -9.08
N THR A 7 15.87 4.57 -7.75
CA THR A 7 15.91 5.74 -6.86
C THR A 7 17.31 6.34 -6.77
N SER A 8 18.36 5.51 -6.75
CA SER A 8 19.75 5.97 -6.74
C SER A 8 20.12 6.69 -8.03
N ILE A 9 19.72 6.15 -9.19
CA ILE A 9 19.90 6.80 -10.50
C ILE A 9 19.20 8.15 -10.54
N LYS A 10 17.93 8.23 -10.09
CA LYS A 10 17.20 9.51 -9.97
C LYS A 10 17.99 10.54 -9.18
N ARG A 11 18.50 10.15 -8.00
CA ARG A 11 19.24 11.05 -7.11
C ARG A 11 20.55 11.53 -7.74
N PHE A 12 21.30 10.62 -8.37
CA PHE A 12 22.57 10.91 -9.03
C PHE A 12 22.36 11.82 -10.26
N ALA A 13 21.38 11.52 -11.10
CA ALA A 13 21.08 12.27 -12.32
C ALA A 13 20.21 13.51 -12.07
N ARG A 14 19.83 13.83 -10.82
CA ARG A 14 18.97 14.97 -10.44
C ARG A 14 17.67 15.06 -11.25
N LEU A 15 17.06 13.92 -11.53
CA LEU A 15 15.84 13.85 -12.33
C LEU A 15 14.63 14.37 -11.54
N SER A 16 13.61 14.84 -12.26
CA SER A 16 12.38 15.37 -11.67
C SER A 16 11.64 14.30 -10.83
N PRO A 17 10.75 14.70 -9.90
CA PRO A 17 9.97 13.77 -9.09
C PRO A 17 9.22 12.71 -9.92
N HIS A 18 8.61 13.11 -11.05
CA HIS A 18 7.89 12.18 -11.95
C HIS A 18 8.78 11.09 -12.55
N PHE A 19 9.97 11.44 -12.99
CA PHE A 19 10.96 10.44 -13.41
C PHE A 19 11.30 9.46 -12.30
N GLY A 20 11.22 9.90 -11.04
CA GLY A 20 11.45 9.02 -9.91
C GLY A 20 10.39 7.96 -9.72
N GLU A 21 9.12 8.30 -9.86
CA GLU A 21 8.01 7.34 -9.78
C GLU A 21 8.07 6.35 -10.94
N MET A 22 8.28 6.86 -12.15
CA MET A 22 8.43 6.05 -13.36
C MET A 22 9.62 5.09 -13.25
N ALA A 23 10.78 5.57 -12.82
CA ALA A 23 11.97 4.75 -12.62
C ALA A 23 11.76 3.68 -11.53
N LEU A 24 11.02 4.03 -10.45
CA LEU A 24 10.64 3.09 -9.39
C LEU A 24 9.79 1.94 -9.95
N GLY A 25 8.73 2.27 -10.71
CA GLY A 25 7.85 1.29 -11.36
C GLY A 25 8.61 0.41 -12.36
N ALA A 26 9.41 1.02 -13.23
CA ALA A 26 10.25 0.32 -14.19
C ALA A 26 11.24 -0.64 -13.53
N GLY A 27 11.91 -0.20 -12.45
CA GLY A 27 12.86 -1.03 -11.70
C GLY A 27 12.20 -2.20 -10.98
N VAL A 28 10.97 -2.04 -10.49
CA VAL A 28 10.20 -3.14 -9.89
C VAL A 28 9.72 -4.12 -10.95
N ALA A 29 9.19 -3.63 -12.07
CA ALA A 29 8.74 -4.47 -13.18
C ALA A 29 9.90 -5.32 -13.73
N ALA A 30 11.07 -4.70 -13.97
CA ALA A 30 12.27 -5.39 -14.41
C ALA A 30 12.72 -6.48 -13.42
N ALA A 31 12.69 -6.19 -12.12
CA ALA A 31 13.08 -7.15 -11.09
C ALA A 31 12.16 -8.38 -11.03
N ILE A 32 10.83 -8.17 -11.09
CA ILE A 32 9.85 -9.27 -11.12
C ILE A 32 9.99 -10.09 -12.41
N SER A 33 10.12 -9.40 -13.54
CA SER A 33 10.30 -10.01 -14.85
C SER A 33 11.54 -10.92 -14.90
N ALA A 34 12.68 -10.41 -14.43
CA ALA A 34 13.91 -11.19 -14.38
C ALA A 34 13.85 -12.34 -13.37
N ALA A 35 13.23 -12.10 -12.18
CA ALA A 35 13.18 -13.08 -11.11
C ALA A 35 12.23 -14.26 -11.38
N PHE A 36 11.17 -14.05 -12.16
CA PHE A 36 10.14 -15.07 -12.41
C PHE A 36 9.96 -15.43 -13.88
N SER A 37 10.77 -14.87 -14.78
CA SER A 37 10.60 -14.97 -16.25
C SER A 37 9.18 -14.60 -16.70
N ALA A 38 8.61 -13.59 -16.05
CA ALA A 38 7.20 -13.21 -16.17
C ALA A 38 7.04 -11.71 -16.46
N PRO A 39 7.23 -11.28 -17.73
CA PRO A 39 7.22 -9.86 -18.09
C PRO A 39 5.85 -9.19 -17.94
N LEU A 40 4.74 -9.85 -18.27
CA LEU A 40 3.40 -9.28 -18.13
C LEU A 40 3.02 -9.12 -16.64
N ALA A 41 3.34 -10.11 -15.82
CA ALA A 41 3.15 -10.03 -14.38
C ALA A 41 3.99 -8.91 -13.77
N GLY A 42 5.23 -8.71 -14.23
CA GLY A 42 6.10 -7.63 -13.80
C GLY A 42 5.51 -6.24 -14.06
N ILE A 43 4.96 -6.03 -15.26
CA ILE A 43 4.27 -4.78 -15.65
C ILE A 43 3.08 -4.52 -14.72
N LEU A 44 2.18 -5.50 -14.59
CA LEU A 44 1.01 -5.33 -13.74
C LEU A 44 1.36 -5.17 -12.27
N PHE A 45 2.37 -5.88 -11.77
CA PHE A 45 2.84 -5.74 -10.40
C PHE A 45 3.31 -4.31 -10.10
N ALA A 46 4.04 -3.70 -11.02
CA ALA A 46 4.48 -2.32 -10.88
C ALA A 46 3.29 -1.36 -10.82
N HIS A 47 2.28 -1.53 -11.67
CA HIS A 47 1.09 -0.68 -11.69
C HIS A 47 0.17 -0.92 -10.49
N GLU A 48 -0.09 -2.18 -10.14
CA GLU A 48 -1.05 -2.55 -9.11
C GLU A 48 -0.52 -2.30 -7.70
N MET A 49 0.76 -2.61 -7.47
CA MET A 49 1.36 -2.60 -6.13
C MET A 49 2.12 -1.31 -5.81
N VAL A 50 2.88 -0.80 -6.78
CA VAL A 50 3.82 0.31 -6.56
C VAL A 50 3.24 1.64 -6.98
N LEU A 51 2.85 1.76 -8.25
CA LEU A 51 2.30 3.00 -8.81
C LEU A 51 0.85 3.23 -8.38
N ARG A 52 0.09 2.16 -8.20
CA ARG A 52 -1.34 2.15 -7.83
C ARG A 52 -2.24 2.95 -8.78
N HIS A 53 -1.81 3.11 -10.02
CA HIS A 53 -2.59 3.70 -11.10
C HIS A 53 -2.17 3.11 -12.46
N TYR A 54 -3.06 3.18 -13.43
CA TYR A 54 -2.84 2.70 -14.79
C TYR A 54 -2.81 3.90 -15.73
N SER A 55 -1.69 4.63 -15.76
CA SER A 55 -1.47 5.73 -16.69
C SER A 55 -0.64 5.24 -17.88
N LEU A 56 -1.05 5.58 -19.11
CA LEU A 56 -0.34 5.21 -20.35
C LEU A 56 1.09 5.71 -20.37
N ARG A 57 1.35 6.87 -19.76
CA ARG A 57 2.69 7.46 -19.66
C ARG A 57 3.69 6.56 -18.93
N PHE A 58 3.25 5.88 -17.86
CA PHE A 58 4.10 4.97 -17.10
C PHE A 58 4.16 3.59 -17.77
N PHE A 59 3.15 3.26 -18.58
CA PHE A 59 3.04 1.93 -19.18
C PHE A 59 4.19 1.63 -20.13
N ALA A 60 4.53 2.54 -21.06
CA ALA A 60 5.58 2.33 -22.04
C ALA A 60 6.98 2.08 -21.42
N PRO A 61 7.50 2.94 -20.50
CA PRO A 61 8.81 2.71 -19.88
C PRO A 61 8.83 1.49 -18.95
N VAL A 62 7.72 1.21 -18.24
CA VAL A 62 7.59 0.02 -17.38
C VAL A 62 7.60 -1.25 -18.23
N THR A 63 6.88 -1.25 -19.35
CA THR A 63 6.84 -2.37 -20.30
C THR A 63 8.21 -2.62 -20.93
N LEU A 64 8.87 -1.56 -21.39
CA LEU A 64 10.21 -1.68 -21.99
C LEU A 64 11.22 -2.22 -20.97
N ALA A 65 11.21 -1.74 -19.75
CA ALA A 65 12.09 -2.21 -18.69
C ALA A 65 11.84 -3.69 -18.34
N SER A 66 10.56 -4.07 -18.25
CA SER A 66 10.16 -5.45 -17.98
C SER A 66 10.58 -6.40 -19.09
N ALA A 67 10.31 -6.06 -20.35
CA ALA A 67 10.65 -6.86 -21.51
C ALA A 67 12.18 -6.99 -21.68
N SER A 68 12.90 -5.87 -21.52
CA SER A 68 14.38 -5.87 -21.60
C SER A 68 15.01 -6.76 -20.51
N ALA A 69 14.46 -6.71 -19.29
CA ALA A 69 14.94 -7.53 -18.18
C ALA A 69 14.69 -9.02 -18.41
N TYR A 70 13.53 -9.37 -18.98
CA TYR A 70 13.20 -10.74 -19.39
C TYR A 70 14.20 -11.29 -20.41
N VAL A 71 14.42 -10.54 -21.50
CA VAL A 71 15.36 -10.95 -22.56
C VAL A 71 16.77 -11.05 -21.99
N PHE A 72 17.22 -10.07 -21.22
CA PHE A 72 18.57 -10.09 -20.64
C PHE A 72 18.77 -11.25 -19.66
N SER A 73 17.81 -11.52 -18.81
CA SER A 73 17.86 -12.64 -17.86
C SER A 73 17.90 -14.00 -18.57
N GLY A 74 17.06 -14.17 -19.60
CA GLY A 74 17.00 -15.40 -20.39
C GLY A 74 18.21 -15.60 -21.28
N GLU A 75 18.48 -14.66 -22.19
CA GLU A 75 19.48 -14.84 -23.26
C GLU A 75 20.91 -14.59 -22.80
N VAL A 76 21.14 -13.61 -21.91
CA VAL A 76 22.50 -13.23 -21.48
C VAL A 76 22.96 -14.01 -20.24
N LEU A 77 22.06 -14.16 -19.25
CA LEU A 77 22.38 -14.84 -18.00
C LEU A 77 22.04 -16.34 -18.01
N ASN A 78 21.40 -16.85 -19.08
CA ASN A 78 20.90 -18.23 -19.18
C ASN A 78 20.03 -18.64 -17.96
N GLN A 79 19.32 -17.68 -17.39
CA GLN A 79 18.44 -17.91 -16.26
C GLN A 79 16.99 -18.07 -16.78
N HIS A 80 16.69 -19.24 -17.32
CA HIS A 80 15.32 -19.60 -17.58
C HIS A 80 14.74 -20.23 -16.31
N ILE A 81 13.79 -19.55 -15.67
CA ILE A 81 13.02 -20.20 -14.61
C ILE A 81 12.22 -21.32 -15.25
N VAL A 82 12.36 -22.49 -14.68
CA VAL A 82 11.63 -23.68 -15.11
C VAL A 82 10.14 -23.36 -15.12
N MET A 83 9.52 -23.40 -16.30
CA MET A 83 8.06 -23.42 -16.41
C MET A 83 7.55 -24.52 -15.52
N LEU A 84 6.54 -24.20 -14.69
CA LEU A 84 5.94 -25.19 -13.83
C LEU A 84 5.07 -26.12 -14.69
N PRO A 85 5.53 -27.34 -15.00
CA PRO A 85 4.80 -28.20 -15.91
C PRO A 85 3.50 -28.64 -15.27
N ILE A 86 2.38 -28.13 -15.78
CA ILE A 86 1.07 -28.63 -15.44
C ILE A 86 0.69 -29.69 -16.47
N LEU A 87 0.59 -30.90 -16.00
CA LEU A 87 0.23 -32.08 -16.81
C LEU A 87 -1.25 -32.05 -17.27
N SER A 88 -2.10 -31.29 -16.56
CA SER A 88 -3.54 -31.25 -16.85
C SER A 88 -3.90 -30.13 -17.80
N THR A 89 -4.53 -30.48 -18.91
CA THR A 89 -5.18 -29.57 -19.87
C THR A 89 -6.69 -29.46 -19.65
N ARG A 90 -7.21 -30.12 -18.61
CA ARG A 90 -8.64 -30.16 -18.33
C ARG A 90 -9.09 -28.84 -17.70
N MET A 91 -10.12 -28.24 -18.27
CA MET A 91 -10.79 -27.10 -17.63
C MET A 91 -11.46 -27.55 -16.32
N ALA A 92 -11.43 -26.68 -15.32
CA ALA A 92 -12.07 -26.91 -14.05
C ALA A 92 -13.58 -27.14 -14.23
N GLY A 93 -14.07 -28.26 -13.74
CA GLY A 93 -15.50 -28.57 -13.73
C GLY A 93 -16.22 -27.86 -12.58
N PRO A 94 -17.57 -27.91 -12.53
CA PRO A 94 -18.33 -27.26 -11.44
C PRO A 94 -17.91 -27.71 -10.05
N PHE A 95 -17.51 -28.97 -9.89
CA PHE A 95 -17.03 -29.49 -8.62
C PHE A 95 -15.63 -28.97 -8.26
N ASP A 96 -14.75 -28.85 -9.25
CA ASP A 96 -13.44 -28.20 -9.06
C ASP A 96 -13.61 -26.77 -8.58
N ILE A 97 -14.53 -26.00 -9.20
CA ILE A 97 -14.81 -24.61 -8.81
C ILE A 97 -15.23 -24.53 -7.34
N PHE A 98 -16.11 -25.43 -6.88
CA PHE A 98 -16.51 -25.47 -5.47
C PHE A 98 -15.33 -25.72 -4.54
N LEU A 99 -14.46 -26.70 -4.87
CA LEU A 99 -13.27 -27.01 -4.07
C LEU A 99 -12.23 -25.86 -4.11
N LEU A 100 -12.10 -25.17 -5.24
CA LEU A 100 -11.22 -24.02 -5.39
C LEU A 100 -11.72 -22.81 -4.59
N LEU A 101 -13.03 -22.59 -4.49
CA LEU A 101 -13.62 -21.60 -3.58
C LEU A 101 -13.27 -21.92 -2.12
N LEU A 102 -13.38 -23.18 -1.74
CA LEU A 102 -13.00 -23.62 -0.38
C LEU A 102 -11.50 -23.47 -0.13
N LEU A 103 -10.66 -23.78 -1.11
CA LEU A 103 -9.22 -23.52 -1.05
C LEU A 103 -8.94 -22.02 -0.90
N GLY A 104 -9.64 -21.15 -1.64
CA GLY A 104 -9.51 -19.68 -1.51
C GLY A 104 -9.88 -19.18 -0.12
N LEU A 105 -10.97 -19.72 0.48
CA LEU A 105 -11.34 -19.38 1.85
C LEU A 105 -10.25 -19.81 2.86
N THR A 106 -9.74 -21.03 2.75
CA THR A 106 -8.68 -21.53 3.65
C THR A 106 -7.37 -20.74 3.46
N ALA A 107 -7.00 -20.42 2.22
CA ALA A 107 -5.83 -19.58 1.92
C ALA A 107 -5.97 -18.16 2.48
N GLY A 108 -7.15 -17.54 2.34
CA GLY A 108 -7.44 -16.22 2.93
C GLY A 108 -7.36 -16.23 4.45
N LEU A 109 -7.93 -17.25 5.12
CA LEU A 109 -7.84 -17.41 6.58
C LEU A 109 -6.40 -17.61 7.04
N LEU A 110 -5.64 -18.46 6.35
CA LEU A 110 -4.23 -18.69 6.66
C LEU A 110 -3.40 -17.40 6.46
N ALA A 111 -3.65 -16.65 5.38
CA ALA A 111 -3.00 -15.37 5.13
C ALA A 111 -3.28 -14.36 6.24
N VAL A 112 -4.54 -14.21 6.66
CA VAL A 112 -4.93 -13.34 7.78
C VAL A 112 -4.25 -13.78 9.07
N GLY A 113 -4.27 -15.07 9.37
CA GLY A 113 -3.60 -15.64 10.56
C GLY A 113 -2.10 -15.38 10.56
N ALA A 114 -1.43 -15.60 9.43
CA ALA A 114 0.00 -15.36 9.27
C ALA A 114 0.35 -13.86 9.39
N MET A 115 -0.42 -12.95 8.78
CA MET A 115 -0.19 -11.51 8.87
C MET A 115 -0.42 -10.98 10.29
N ARG A 116 -1.50 -11.39 10.98
CA ARG A 116 -1.71 -11.04 12.40
C ARG A 116 -0.64 -11.61 13.30
N GLY A 117 -0.22 -12.86 13.03
CA GLY A 117 0.89 -13.49 13.73
C GLY A 117 2.20 -12.71 13.55
N LEU A 118 2.45 -12.23 12.35
CA LEU A 118 3.61 -11.39 12.02
C LEU A 118 3.59 -10.07 12.82
N ASP A 119 2.43 -9.39 12.89
CA ASP A 119 2.29 -8.15 13.66
C ASP A 119 2.49 -8.39 15.17
N GLY A 120 1.88 -9.46 15.70
CA GLY A 120 2.05 -9.84 17.10
C GLY A 120 3.50 -10.23 17.44
N LEU A 121 4.18 -10.92 16.53
CA LEU A 121 5.59 -11.29 16.69
C LEU A 121 6.49 -10.05 16.63
N ARG A 122 6.23 -9.11 15.71
CA ARG A 122 6.94 -7.82 15.64
C ARG A 122 6.81 -7.03 16.93
N ALA A 123 5.60 -6.90 17.45
CA ALA A 123 5.36 -6.18 18.70
C ALA A 123 6.17 -6.77 19.87
N ARG A 124 6.24 -8.09 19.97
CA ARG A 124 7.05 -8.77 20.98
C ARG A 124 8.55 -8.61 20.78
N MET A 125 9.02 -8.68 19.51
CA MET A 125 10.45 -8.54 19.20
C MET A 125 10.96 -7.10 19.39
N VAL A 126 10.13 -6.09 19.18
CA VAL A 126 10.47 -4.70 19.49
C VAL A 126 10.66 -4.48 20.98
N ALA A 127 9.87 -5.15 21.82
CA ALA A 127 9.95 -5.06 23.27
C ALA A 127 11.19 -5.76 23.87
N LEU A 128 11.88 -6.63 23.13
CA LEU A 128 13.08 -7.31 23.61
C LEU A 128 14.30 -6.37 23.55
N PRO A 129 15.10 -6.28 24.63
CA PRO A 129 16.30 -5.44 24.67
C PRO A 129 17.47 -6.07 23.89
N LEU A 130 17.24 -6.45 22.65
CA LEU A 130 18.24 -7.05 21.77
C LEU A 130 18.87 -5.99 20.86
N PRO A 131 20.20 -5.92 20.76
CA PRO A 131 20.87 -5.02 19.84
C PRO A 131 20.50 -5.38 18.39
N LEU A 132 20.40 -4.36 17.52
CA LEU A 132 19.94 -4.52 16.15
C LEU A 132 20.75 -5.55 15.34
N TRP A 133 22.08 -5.64 15.58
CA TRP A 133 22.95 -6.59 14.88
C TRP A 133 22.71 -8.05 15.29
N ALA A 134 22.25 -8.31 16.53
CA ALA A 134 22.01 -9.67 17.01
C ALA A 134 20.71 -10.27 16.44
N ARG A 135 19.74 -9.43 16.05
CA ARG A 135 18.44 -9.88 15.56
C ARG A 135 18.54 -10.76 14.29
N PRO A 136 19.24 -10.34 13.22
CA PRO A 136 19.39 -11.22 12.03
C PRO A 136 20.23 -12.48 12.32
N VAL A 137 21.16 -12.43 13.24
CA VAL A 137 21.93 -13.62 13.66
C VAL A 137 21.00 -14.64 14.32
N LEU A 138 20.16 -14.21 15.23
CA LEU A 138 19.16 -15.10 15.86
C LEU A 138 18.15 -15.66 14.85
N ALA A 139 17.71 -14.84 13.89
CA ALA A 139 16.86 -15.34 12.79
C ALA A 139 17.56 -16.42 11.99
N GLY A 140 18.80 -16.20 11.59
CA GLY A 140 19.60 -17.18 10.83
C GLY A 140 19.81 -18.50 11.59
N LEU A 141 20.13 -18.43 12.88
CA LEU A 141 20.28 -19.61 13.73
C LEU A 141 18.97 -20.37 13.89
N ALA A 142 17.87 -19.67 14.13
CA ALA A 142 16.54 -20.29 14.25
C ALA A 142 16.12 -20.96 12.93
N VAL A 143 16.30 -20.29 11.80
CA VAL A 143 16.01 -20.86 10.46
C VAL A 143 16.93 -22.05 10.16
N GLY A 144 18.22 -21.96 10.49
CA GLY A 144 19.14 -23.08 10.34
C GLY A 144 18.74 -24.31 11.15
N LEU A 145 18.26 -24.11 12.38
CA LEU A 145 17.71 -25.18 13.21
C LEU A 145 16.45 -25.79 12.62
N LEU A 146 15.51 -24.96 12.13
CA LEU A 146 14.31 -25.45 11.44
C LEU A 146 14.65 -26.22 10.16
N ALA A 147 15.64 -25.74 9.42
CA ALA A 147 16.11 -26.39 8.19
C ALA A 147 16.78 -27.75 8.42
N HIS A 148 17.29 -28.02 9.63
CA HIS A 148 17.80 -29.33 9.99
C HIS A 148 16.68 -30.41 9.91
N PHE A 149 15.45 -30.05 10.28
CA PHE A 149 14.30 -30.97 10.22
C PHE A 149 13.65 -31.01 8.82
N ALA A 150 13.72 -29.92 8.06
CA ALA A 150 13.14 -29.82 6.73
C ALA A 150 14.01 -28.92 5.83
N PRO A 151 15.06 -29.46 5.20
CA PRO A 151 15.98 -28.66 4.34
C PRO A 151 15.26 -27.88 3.23
N GLY A 152 14.14 -28.39 2.74
CA GLY A 152 13.34 -27.76 1.69
C GLY A 152 12.73 -26.38 2.04
N ILE A 153 12.82 -25.94 3.30
CA ILE A 153 12.36 -24.59 3.67
C ILE A 153 13.37 -23.48 3.31
N LEU A 154 14.62 -23.84 3.00
CA LEU A 154 15.65 -22.87 2.64
C LEU A 154 15.43 -22.29 1.24
N GLY A 155 15.88 -21.07 1.04
CA GLY A 155 15.81 -20.37 -0.24
C GLY A 155 14.37 -20.17 -0.78
N PRO A 156 14.21 -19.94 -2.09
CA PRO A 156 12.90 -19.80 -2.76
C PRO A 156 12.09 -21.10 -2.76
N GLY A 157 12.74 -22.26 -2.76
CA GLY A 157 12.11 -23.58 -2.71
C GLY A 157 11.44 -24.00 -4.02
N LEU A 158 11.91 -23.55 -5.16
CA LEU A 158 11.33 -23.86 -6.48
C LEU A 158 11.33 -25.36 -6.77
N ASP A 159 12.40 -26.06 -6.39
CA ASP A 159 12.49 -27.53 -6.56
C ASP A 159 11.43 -28.25 -5.74
N VAL A 160 11.19 -27.78 -4.51
CA VAL A 160 10.18 -28.34 -3.63
C VAL A 160 8.76 -28.03 -4.16
N ILE A 161 8.55 -26.81 -4.72
CA ILE A 161 7.27 -26.47 -5.37
C ILE A 161 7.06 -27.39 -6.59
N SER A 162 8.08 -27.69 -7.37
CA SER A 162 8.00 -28.63 -8.49
C SER A 162 7.58 -30.03 -8.03
N ALA A 163 8.17 -30.53 -6.95
CA ALA A 163 7.78 -31.83 -6.35
C ALA A 163 6.33 -31.81 -5.79
N MET A 164 5.88 -30.66 -5.24
CA MET A 164 4.49 -30.48 -4.82
C MET A 164 3.51 -30.56 -6.00
N LEU A 165 3.86 -29.93 -7.13
CA LEU A 165 3.06 -29.95 -8.38
C LEU A 165 2.91 -31.38 -8.93
N GLN A 166 3.96 -32.18 -8.83
CA GLN A 166 3.98 -33.57 -9.27
C GLN A 166 3.29 -34.53 -8.29
N GLY A 167 2.90 -34.02 -7.09
CA GLY A 167 2.23 -34.83 -6.07
C GLY A 167 3.19 -35.80 -5.34
N GLU A 168 4.50 -35.57 -5.42
CA GLU A 168 5.50 -36.46 -4.83
C GLU A 168 5.63 -36.34 -3.30
N ILE A 169 5.08 -35.25 -2.71
CA ILE A 169 5.21 -34.97 -1.28
C ILE A 169 3.95 -35.45 -0.55
N SER A 170 4.13 -36.25 0.49
CA SER A 170 3.04 -36.73 1.33
C SER A 170 2.30 -35.60 2.05
N ALA A 171 1.04 -35.81 2.41
CA ALA A 171 0.21 -34.84 3.14
C ALA A 171 0.90 -34.35 4.45
N PHE A 172 1.54 -35.28 5.19
CA PHE A 172 2.31 -34.91 6.39
C PHE A 172 3.52 -34.07 6.06
N GLY A 173 4.24 -34.38 4.97
CA GLY A 173 5.36 -33.57 4.49
C GLY A 173 4.91 -32.15 4.10
N LEU A 174 3.78 -32.02 3.39
CA LEU A 174 3.18 -30.73 3.02
C LEU A 174 2.79 -29.91 4.24
N LEU A 175 2.17 -30.51 5.24
CA LEU A 175 1.82 -29.84 6.50
C LEU A 175 3.07 -29.35 7.25
N THR A 176 4.10 -30.19 7.31
CA THR A 176 5.39 -29.85 7.94
C THR A 176 6.06 -28.68 7.23
N LEU A 177 6.15 -28.73 5.90
CA LEU A 177 6.72 -27.66 5.09
C LEU A 177 5.94 -26.36 5.21
N LEU A 178 4.60 -26.42 5.20
CA LEU A 178 3.72 -25.27 5.41
C LEU A 178 3.99 -24.59 6.76
N ALA A 179 4.01 -25.36 7.84
CA ALA A 179 4.22 -24.86 9.19
C ALA A 179 5.61 -24.26 9.37
N LEU A 180 6.65 -25.02 9.00
CA LEU A 180 8.04 -24.59 9.18
C LEU A 180 8.42 -23.41 8.28
N LYS A 181 7.93 -23.37 7.02
CA LYS A 181 8.17 -22.24 6.13
C LYS A 181 7.49 -20.98 6.62
N THR A 182 6.25 -21.09 7.10
CA THR A 182 5.51 -19.95 7.68
C THR A 182 6.24 -19.39 8.90
N LEU A 183 6.70 -20.28 9.80
CA LEU A 183 7.48 -19.88 10.97
C LEU A 183 8.81 -19.23 10.60
N ALA A 184 9.57 -19.87 9.70
CA ALA A 184 10.86 -19.36 9.23
C ALA A 184 10.73 -17.98 8.56
N ALA A 185 9.76 -17.82 7.67
CA ALA A 185 9.49 -16.54 7.01
C ALA A 185 9.07 -15.46 8.03
N GLY A 186 8.21 -15.80 8.99
CA GLY A 186 7.80 -14.92 10.08
C GLY A 186 8.97 -14.45 10.93
N LEU A 187 9.87 -15.35 11.32
CA LEU A 187 11.09 -15.02 12.07
C LEU A 187 12.04 -14.11 11.28
N CYS A 188 12.28 -14.42 10.01
CA CYS A 188 13.11 -13.57 9.15
C CYS A 188 12.57 -12.15 9.04
N LEU A 189 11.27 -11.99 8.75
CA LEU A 189 10.64 -10.68 8.55
C LEU A 189 10.57 -9.85 9.84
N THR A 190 10.49 -10.49 11.01
CA THR A 190 10.39 -9.79 12.30
C THR A 190 11.74 -9.45 12.90
N LEU A 191 12.75 -10.26 12.67
CA LEU A 191 14.10 -10.08 13.20
C LEU A 191 15.05 -9.35 12.25
N TYR A 192 14.52 -8.62 11.27
CA TYR A 192 15.29 -7.82 10.31
C TYR A 192 16.28 -8.63 9.46
N PHE A 193 16.06 -9.94 9.31
CA PHE A 193 16.74 -10.74 8.30
C PHE A 193 16.02 -10.53 6.96
N HIS A 194 16.36 -9.44 6.30
CA HIS A 194 15.62 -8.94 5.15
C HIS A 194 15.66 -9.91 3.96
N GLY A 195 14.48 -10.36 3.54
CA GLY A 195 14.25 -11.17 2.37
C GLY A 195 12.97 -10.75 1.64
N GLY A 196 12.77 -11.28 0.45
CA GLY A 196 11.52 -11.08 -0.30
C GLY A 196 10.35 -11.84 0.34
N ILE A 197 9.17 -11.24 0.33
CA ILE A 197 7.94 -11.87 0.85
C ILE A 197 7.24 -12.73 -0.21
N VAL A 198 7.52 -12.51 -1.48
CA VAL A 198 6.86 -13.18 -2.62
C VAL A 198 7.14 -14.68 -2.63
N ALA A 199 8.40 -15.08 -2.60
CA ALA A 199 8.78 -16.50 -2.67
C ALA A 199 8.25 -17.32 -1.48
N PRO A 200 8.37 -16.87 -0.22
CA PRO A 200 7.71 -17.55 0.91
C PRO A 200 6.19 -17.67 0.77
N ALA A 201 5.52 -16.62 0.28
CA ALA A 201 4.06 -16.66 0.10
C ALA A 201 3.66 -17.69 -0.97
N LEU A 202 4.38 -17.73 -2.10
CA LEU A 202 4.17 -18.75 -3.14
C LEU A 202 4.37 -20.17 -2.58
N PHE A 203 5.45 -20.38 -1.84
CA PHE A 203 5.75 -21.70 -1.25
C PHE A 203 4.68 -22.16 -0.23
N ILE A 204 4.29 -21.28 0.69
CA ILE A 204 3.27 -21.58 1.70
C ILE A 204 1.93 -21.90 1.02
N GLY A 205 1.58 -21.13 -0.02
CA GLY A 205 0.39 -21.36 -0.82
C GLY A 205 0.43 -22.68 -1.59
N ALA A 206 1.60 -23.03 -2.18
CA ALA A 206 1.80 -24.31 -2.84
C ALA A 206 1.61 -25.48 -1.90
N ALA A 207 2.19 -25.43 -0.71
CA ALA A 207 2.03 -26.46 0.32
C ALA A 207 0.57 -26.59 0.79
N LEU A 208 -0.14 -25.46 0.94
CA LEU A 208 -1.57 -25.45 1.29
C LEU A 208 -2.41 -26.09 0.17
N GLY A 209 -2.16 -25.72 -1.09
CA GLY A 209 -2.86 -26.27 -2.25
C GLY A 209 -2.67 -27.78 -2.39
N GLY A 210 -1.43 -28.25 -2.27
CA GLY A 210 -1.11 -29.69 -2.28
C GLY A 210 -1.76 -30.46 -1.12
N LEU A 211 -1.77 -29.85 0.09
CA LEU A 211 -2.44 -30.43 1.25
C LEU A 211 -3.96 -30.51 1.03
N ALA A 212 -4.57 -29.47 0.47
CA ALA A 212 -5.99 -29.48 0.12
C ALA A 212 -6.31 -30.56 -0.92
N ALA A 213 -5.50 -30.68 -1.97
CA ALA A 213 -5.66 -31.75 -2.96
C ALA A 213 -5.57 -33.14 -2.31
N SER A 214 -4.61 -33.36 -1.41
CA SER A 214 -4.46 -34.62 -0.68
C SER A 214 -5.66 -34.92 0.19
N ILE A 215 -6.22 -33.92 0.88
CA ILE A 215 -7.45 -34.09 1.70
C ILE A 215 -8.66 -34.41 0.82
N PHE A 216 -8.83 -33.70 -0.31
CA PHE A 216 -9.93 -33.93 -1.24
C PHE A 216 -9.81 -35.28 -1.93
N ALA A 217 -8.59 -35.77 -2.16
CA ALA A 217 -8.37 -37.13 -2.67
C ALA A 217 -8.92 -38.22 -1.76
N LEU A 218 -9.03 -38.00 -0.44
CA LEU A 218 -9.67 -38.93 0.49
C LEU A 218 -11.16 -39.09 0.20
N LEU A 219 -11.80 -38.16 -0.48
CA LEU A 219 -13.21 -38.24 -0.86
C LEU A 219 -13.41 -38.94 -2.21
N THR A 220 -12.33 -39.24 -2.95
CA THR A 220 -12.41 -39.95 -4.25
C THR A 220 -13.23 -41.25 -4.21
N PRO A 221 -13.10 -42.11 -3.19
CA PRO A 221 -13.91 -43.35 -3.13
C PRO A 221 -15.42 -43.10 -3.03
N LEU A 222 -15.82 -41.96 -2.49
CA LEU A 222 -17.23 -41.58 -2.29
C LEU A 222 -17.79 -40.81 -3.49
N THR A 223 -16.98 -40.00 -4.11
CA THR A 223 -17.40 -39.01 -5.16
C THR A 223 -17.05 -39.48 -6.57
N GLY A 224 -16.12 -40.43 -6.72
CA GLY A 224 -15.51 -40.78 -8.01
C GLY A 224 -14.63 -39.68 -8.61
N TYR A 225 -14.40 -38.57 -7.86
CA TYR A 225 -13.65 -37.42 -8.32
C TYR A 225 -12.21 -37.48 -7.78
N ALA A 226 -11.21 -37.38 -8.68
CA ALA A 226 -9.80 -37.28 -8.36
C ALA A 226 -9.33 -35.83 -8.59
N PRO A 227 -8.91 -35.09 -7.55
CA PRO A 227 -8.40 -33.74 -7.70
C PRO A 227 -7.06 -33.74 -8.44
N ASP A 228 -6.86 -32.75 -9.30
CA ASP A 228 -5.57 -32.50 -9.93
C ASP A 228 -4.64 -31.76 -8.95
N SER A 229 -3.65 -32.46 -8.40
CA SER A 229 -2.70 -31.89 -7.44
C SER A 229 -2.02 -30.63 -7.97
N GLY A 230 -1.57 -30.64 -9.24
CA GLY A 230 -0.90 -29.49 -9.85
C GLY A 230 -1.78 -28.24 -9.90
N LEU A 231 -3.06 -28.41 -10.25
CA LEU A 231 -4.04 -27.33 -10.30
C LEU A 231 -4.24 -26.70 -8.93
N PHE A 232 -4.44 -27.53 -7.89
CA PHE A 232 -4.65 -27.05 -6.51
C PHE A 232 -3.40 -26.39 -5.93
N VAL A 233 -2.21 -26.93 -6.20
CA VAL A 233 -0.93 -26.35 -5.80
C VAL A 233 -0.78 -24.96 -6.40
N LEU A 234 -1.01 -24.78 -7.71
CA LEU A 234 -0.91 -23.50 -8.40
C LEU A 234 -1.95 -22.50 -7.88
N ALA A 235 -3.17 -22.92 -7.73
CA ALA A 235 -4.25 -22.09 -7.22
C ALA A 235 -3.98 -21.61 -5.78
N GLY A 236 -3.50 -22.50 -4.90
CA GLY A 236 -3.11 -22.17 -3.54
C GLY A 236 -1.91 -21.22 -3.50
N MET A 237 -0.89 -21.48 -4.33
CA MET A 237 0.30 -20.64 -4.50
C MET A 237 -0.10 -19.20 -4.87
N ALA A 238 -0.96 -19.06 -5.86
CA ALA A 238 -1.43 -17.77 -6.32
C ALA A 238 -2.33 -17.06 -5.30
N ALA A 239 -3.26 -17.77 -4.66
CA ALA A 239 -4.15 -17.20 -3.66
C ALA A 239 -3.38 -16.63 -2.47
N MET A 240 -2.38 -17.36 -1.96
CA MET A 240 -1.57 -16.92 -0.83
C MET A 240 -0.70 -15.72 -1.21
N ALA A 241 -0.01 -15.76 -2.35
CA ALA A 241 0.81 -14.65 -2.82
C ALA A 241 -0.03 -13.38 -3.03
N SER A 242 -1.20 -13.51 -3.67
CA SER A 242 -2.10 -12.39 -3.90
C SER A 242 -2.63 -11.77 -2.61
N SER A 243 -2.99 -12.60 -1.61
CA SER A 243 -3.46 -12.15 -0.31
C SER A 243 -2.39 -11.40 0.49
N PHE A 244 -1.13 -11.84 0.42
CA PHE A 244 -0.03 -11.13 1.07
C PHE A 244 0.34 -9.82 0.38
N LEU A 245 0.38 -9.83 -0.95
CA LEU A 245 0.82 -8.69 -1.74
C LEU A 245 -0.27 -7.65 -1.96
N GLY A 246 -1.53 -8.08 -2.03
CA GLY A 246 -2.64 -7.20 -2.42
C GLY A 246 -2.62 -6.85 -3.93
N ALA A 247 -2.09 -7.75 -4.76
CA ALA A 247 -1.93 -7.58 -6.20
C ALA A 247 -2.56 -8.76 -6.98
N PRO A 248 -3.90 -8.86 -6.99
CA PRO A 248 -4.59 -9.97 -7.64
C PRO A 248 -4.32 -10.09 -9.15
N LEU A 249 -4.33 -8.99 -9.90
CA LEU A 249 -4.14 -9.03 -11.35
C LEU A 249 -2.72 -9.47 -11.72
N ALA A 250 -1.73 -8.92 -11.04
CA ALA A 250 -0.34 -9.28 -11.25
C ALA A 250 -0.09 -10.77 -10.96
N VAL A 251 -0.68 -11.30 -9.89
CA VAL A 251 -0.51 -12.72 -9.52
C VAL A 251 -1.28 -13.66 -10.44
N ILE A 252 -2.44 -13.26 -10.96
CA ILE A 252 -3.15 -14.03 -12.00
C ILE A 252 -2.26 -14.19 -13.24
N LEU A 253 -1.67 -13.07 -13.71
CA LEU A 253 -0.75 -13.13 -14.86
C LEU A 253 0.54 -13.88 -14.54
N LEU A 254 1.07 -13.76 -13.34
CA LEU A 254 2.22 -14.57 -12.90
C LEU A 254 1.90 -16.05 -13.00
N GLY A 255 0.74 -16.48 -12.51
CA GLY A 255 0.27 -17.85 -12.62
C GLY A 255 0.10 -18.32 -14.07
N PHE A 256 -0.41 -17.44 -14.95
CA PHE A 256 -0.51 -17.70 -16.37
C PHE A 256 0.86 -17.87 -17.04
N GLU A 257 1.79 -16.92 -16.80
CA GLU A 257 3.12 -16.96 -17.41
C GLU A 257 3.95 -18.16 -16.92
N LEU A 258 3.82 -18.54 -15.64
CA LEU A 258 4.51 -19.70 -15.08
C LEU A 258 3.93 -21.03 -15.57
N SER A 259 2.60 -21.10 -15.77
CA SER A 259 1.93 -22.35 -16.13
C SER A 259 1.71 -22.49 -17.64
N GLN A 260 1.61 -21.37 -18.36
CA GLN A 260 1.19 -21.27 -19.77
C GLN A 260 -0.10 -22.05 -20.08
N ASN A 261 -0.96 -22.15 -19.06
CA ASN A 261 -2.20 -22.91 -19.14
C ASN A 261 -3.40 -22.05 -18.77
N TYR A 262 -4.28 -21.81 -19.73
CA TYR A 262 -5.47 -20.98 -19.55
C TYR A 262 -6.48 -21.62 -18.56
N ALA A 263 -6.61 -22.94 -18.59
CA ALA A 263 -7.50 -23.65 -17.66
C ALA A 263 -7.03 -23.49 -16.21
N ALA A 264 -5.73 -23.60 -15.95
CA ALA A 264 -5.14 -23.33 -14.64
C ALA A 264 -5.34 -21.86 -14.23
N THR A 265 -5.23 -20.93 -15.17
CA THR A 265 -5.45 -19.50 -14.90
C THR A 265 -6.87 -19.21 -14.43
N THR A 266 -7.88 -19.88 -15.00
CA THR A 266 -9.27 -19.72 -14.52
C THR A 266 -9.47 -20.22 -13.10
N ALA A 267 -8.82 -21.33 -12.73
CA ALA A 267 -8.81 -21.84 -11.36
C ALA A 267 -8.13 -20.87 -10.39
N ILE A 268 -6.98 -20.30 -10.79
CA ILE A 268 -6.26 -19.26 -10.06
C ILE A 268 -7.17 -18.04 -9.80
N MET A 269 -7.89 -17.55 -10.81
CA MET A 269 -8.81 -16.42 -10.68
C MET A 269 -9.85 -16.65 -9.58
N VAL A 270 -10.52 -17.79 -9.61
CA VAL A 270 -11.57 -18.15 -8.62
C VAL A 270 -11.00 -18.16 -7.21
N THR A 271 -9.86 -18.79 -7.03
CA THR A 271 -9.22 -18.95 -5.71
C THR A 271 -8.70 -17.61 -5.18
N ILE A 272 -8.08 -16.79 -6.03
CA ILE A 272 -7.57 -15.45 -5.68
C ILE A 272 -8.71 -14.52 -5.22
N VAL A 273 -9.81 -14.46 -6.00
CA VAL A 273 -10.92 -13.57 -5.66
C VAL A 273 -11.50 -13.90 -4.29
N THR A 274 -11.69 -15.20 -4.01
CA THR A 274 -12.22 -15.65 -2.72
C THR A 274 -11.26 -15.34 -1.57
N ALA A 275 -9.97 -15.62 -1.74
CA ALA A 275 -8.95 -15.37 -0.72
C ALA A 275 -8.80 -13.86 -0.43
N ASN A 276 -8.74 -13.03 -1.47
CA ASN A 276 -8.58 -11.58 -1.31
C ASN A 276 -9.81 -10.91 -0.72
N LEU A 277 -11.02 -11.34 -1.09
CA LEU A 277 -12.24 -10.84 -0.47
C LEU A 277 -12.23 -11.06 1.05
N LEU A 278 -11.83 -12.24 1.48
CA LEU A 278 -11.73 -12.58 2.89
C LEU A 278 -10.61 -11.79 3.59
N THR A 279 -9.43 -11.73 2.98
CA THR A 279 -8.27 -11.03 3.53
C THR A 279 -8.54 -9.53 3.68
N SER A 280 -9.11 -8.89 2.67
CA SER A 280 -9.42 -7.46 2.71
C SER A 280 -10.51 -7.10 3.74
N ARG A 281 -11.44 -8.03 4.00
CA ARG A 281 -12.48 -7.86 5.02
C ARG A 281 -11.97 -8.05 6.44
N LEU A 282 -11.11 -9.05 6.66
CA LEU A 282 -10.67 -9.46 8.00
C LEU A 282 -9.37 -8.78 8.46
N TYR A 283 -8.54 -8.28 7.55
CA TYR A 283 -7.26 -7.68 7.91
C TYR A 283 -6.99 -6.38 7.14
N ALA A 284 -6.49 -6.46 5.91
CA ALA A 284 -6.18 -5.34 5.01
C ALA A 284 -5.99 -5.88 3.59
N ARG A 285 -5.81 -5.00 2.61
CA ARG A 285 -5.54 -5.40 1.22
C ARG A 285 -4.18 -6.09 1.06
N SER A 286 -3.20 -5.72 1.87
CA SER A 286 -1.84 -6.28 1.83
C SER A 286 -1.18 -6.27 3.21
N VAL A 287 -0.10 -7.03 3.36
CA VAL A 287 0.75 -7.02 4.56
C VAL A 287 1.44 -5.67 4.78
N PHE A 288 1.52 -4.83 3.75
CA PHE A 288 2.19 -3.53 3.81
C PHE A 288 1.27 -2.40 4.28
N ASP A 289 -0.03 -2.51 4.05
CA ASP A 289 -1.00 -1.45 4.37
C ASP A 289 -0.97 -1.01 5.85
N PRO A 290 -0.98 -1.91 6.85
CA PRO A 290 -0.89 -1.50 8.25
C PRO A 290 0.43 -0.80 8.60
N GLN A 291 1.54 -1.21 7.95
CA GLN A 291 2.86 -0.61 8.17
C GLN A 291 2.94 0.82 7.61
N LEU A 292 2.30 1.06 6.47
CA LEU A 292 2.22 2.40 5.87
C LEU A 292 1.29 3.29 6.68
N ARG A 293 0.15 2.77 7.13
CA ARG A 293 -0.77 3.51 8.04
C ARG A 293 -0.10 3.90 9.35
N ALA A 294 0.71 3.01 9.92
CA ALA A 294 1.50 3.33 11.13
C ALA A 294 2.52 4.45 10.92
N ARG A 295 2.91 4.72 9.66
CA ARG A 295 3.76 5.86 9.25
C ARG A 295 2.96 7.08 8.81
N GLY A 296 1.63 7.07 8.98
CA GLY A 296 0.75 8.15 8.55
C GLY A 296 0.41 8.14 7.06
N ILE A 297 0.73 7.07 6.32
CA ILE A 297 0.44 6.96 4.89
C ILE A 297 -0.71 5.98 4.68
N ASP A 298 -1.91 6.48 4.39
CA ASP A 298 -3.05 5.64 4.05
C ASP A 298 -3.32 5.62 2.55
N LEU A 299 -2.82 4.58 1.90
CA LEU A 299 -2.94 4.39 0.45
C LEU A 299 -4.38 4.11 -0.03
N SER A 300 -5.34 3.90 0.88
CA SER A 300 -6.75 3.71 0.53
C SER A 300 -7.46 5.01 0.17
N LEU A 301 -6.87 6.15 0.51
CA LEU A 301 -7.48 7.48 0.37
C LEU A 301 -7.44 8.04 -1.07
N GLY A 302 -6.70 7.41 -1.98
CA GLY A 302 -6.47 7.96 -3.32
C GLY A 302 -5.37 9.03 -3.38
N ARG A 303 -4.94 9.38 -4.61
CA ARG A 303 -3.78 10.29 -4.84
C ARG A 303 -4.01 11.69 -4.29
N GLU A 304 -5.22 12.22 -4.45
CA GLU A 304 -5.60 13.57 -4.01
C GLU A 304 -5.49 13.71 -2.48
N ASN A 305 -6.11 12.78 -1.77
CA ASN A 305 -6.07 12.78 -0.32
C ASN A 305 -4.68 12.45 0.25
N LEU A 306 -3.87 11.65 -0.46
CA LEU A 306 -2.47 11.42 -0.09
C LEU A 306 -1.63 12.71 -0.18
N ALA A 307 -1.86 13.55 -1.20
CA ALA A 307 -1.19 14.83 -1.31
C ALA A 307 -1.60 15.77 -0.18
N LEU A 308 -2.91 15.85 0.14
CA LEU A 308 -3.41 16.62 1.29
C LEU A 308 -2.90 16.08 2.63
N GLN A 309 -2.72 14.77 2.76
CA GLN A 309 -2.15 14.14 3.94
C GLN A 309 -0.65 14.45 4.09
N ALA A 310 0.06 14.65 2.98
CA ALA A 310 1.47 15.02 3.00
C ALA A 310 1.71 16.52 3.24
N THR A 311 0.68 17.37 3.12
CA THR A 311 0.75 18.81 3.32
C THR A 311 0.47 19.17 4.78
N PRO A 312 1.43 19.72 5.55
CA PRO A 312 1.17 20.22 6.89
C PRO A 312 0.18 21.39 6.88
N VAL A 313 -0.65 21.50 7.90
CA VAL A 313 -1.58 22.64 8.02
C VAL A 313 -0.85 23.98 8.09
N THR A 314 0.37 23.97 8.60
CA THR A 314 1.25 25.16 8.69
C THR A 314 1.61 25.76 7.33
N ASP A 315 1.60 24.97 6.25
CA ASP A 315 1.87 25.47 4.89
C ASP A 315 0.66 26.22 4.29
N LEU A 316 -0.50 26.11 4.92
CA LEU A 316 -1.75 26.76 4.52
C LEU A 316 -2.13 27.92 5.42
N MET A 317 -1.31 28.23 6.44
CA MET A 317 -1.60 29.30 7.39
C MET A 317 -1.43 30.68 6.76
N ALA A 318 -2.37 31.56 7.11
CA ALA A 318 -2.25 33.00 6.94
C ALA A 318 -1.78 33.65 8.26
N ASN A 319 -1.07 34.78 8.11
CA ASN A 319 -0.56 35.56 9.25
C ASN A 319 -1.31 36.88 9.42
N ASP A 320 -2.38 37.09 8.67
CA ASP A 320 -3.18 38.31 8.65
C ASP A 320 -4.35 38.23 9.65
N PHE A 321 -4.04 38.05 10.90
CA PHE A 321 -5.02 37.96 11.98
C PHE A 321 -4.80 39.03 13.06
N VAL A 322 -5.87 39.40 13.73
CA VAL A 322 -5.84 40.37 14.83
C VAL A 322 -5.76 39.65 16.17
N THR A 323 -4.74 40.02 16.94
CA THR A 323 -4.58 39.57 18.33
C THR A 323 -4.81 40.70 19.31
N LEU A 324 -5.45 40.38 20.42
CA LEU A 324 -5.76 41.27 21.52
C LEU A 324 -5.35 40.63 22.83
N LYS A 325 -5.07 41.45 23.84
CA LYS A 325 -4.86 40.96 25.20
C LYS A 325 -6.20 40.55 25.83
N ASP A 326 -6.19 39.63 26.72
CA ASP A 326 -7.35 39.17 27.51
C ASP A 326 -8.00 40.29 28.34
N THR A 327 -7.24 41.37 28.59
CA THR A 327 -7.71 42.60 29.30
C THR A 327 -8.38 43.62 28.40
N ALA A 328 -8.48 43.39 27.08
CA ALA A 328 -9.02 44.33 26.13
C ALA A 328 -10.52 44.54 26.32
N SER A 329 -10.98 45.76 26.06
CA SER A 329 -12.42 46.12 26.08
C SER A 329 -13.10 45.79 24.73
N VAL A 330 -14.41 45.74 24.71
CA VAL A 330 -15.24 45.58 23.49
C VAL A 330 -14.89 46.67 22.47
N GLY A 331 -14.76 47.92 22.90
CA GLY A 331 -14.45 49.06 22.03
C GLY A 331 -13.05 48.93 21.37
N GLU A 332 -12.04 48.46 22.13
CA GLU A 332 -10.69 48.19 21.59
C GLU A 332 -10.72 47.04 20.59
N ALA A 333 -11.48 45.96 20.92
CA ALA A 333 -11.62 44.82 20.01
C ALA A 333 -12.26 45.23 18.68
N MET A 334 -13.37 45.98 18.72
CA MET A 334 -14.04 46.47 17.52
C MET A 334 -13.17 47.41 16.70
N ALA A 335 -12.40 48.31 17.36
CA ALA A 335 -11.51 49.25 16.69
C ALA A 335 -10.34 48.51 15.99
N GLN A 336 -9.80 47.46 16.61
CA GLN A 336 -8.73 46.65 16.01
C GLN A 336 -9.27 45.77 14.85
N MET A 337 -10.45 45.17 14.99
CA MET A 337 -11.10 44.43 13.90
C MET A 337 -11.39 45.34 12.70
N ALA A 338 -11.86 46.56 12.94
CA ALA A 338 -12.10 47.52 11.88
C ALA A 338 -10.85 47.95 11.16
N ARG A 339 -9.72 48.15 11.88
CA ARG A 339 -8.41 48.45 11.28
C ARG A 339 -7.86 47.26 10.48
N GLY A 340 -8.01 46.05 11.00
CA GLY A 340 -7.61 44.80 10.35
C GLY A 340 -8.54 44.38 9.21
N ARG A 341 -9.71 45.03 9.06
CA ARG A 341 -10.76 44.64 8.10
C ARG A 341 -11.19 43.18 8.23
N CYS A 342 -11.23 42.67 9.44
CA CYS A 342 -11.65 41.30 9.76
C CYS A 342 -12.86 41.28 10.70
N ALA A 343 -13.66 40.22 10.60
CA ALA A 343 -14.83 40.03 11.47
C ALA A 343 -14.51 39.17 12.70
N GLU A 344 -13.26 38.69 12.80
CA GLU A 344 -12.80 37.82 13.87
C GLU A 344 -11.49 38.34 14.48
N ALA A 345 -11.30 38.17 15.81
CA ALA A 345 -10.07 38.47 16.52
C ALA A 345 -9.78 37.41 17.58
N HIS A 346 -8.53 37.31 17.96
CA HIS A 346 -8.07 36.30 18.89
C HIS A 346 -7.55 36.93 20.17
N LEU A 347 -8.02 36.47 21.34
CA LEU A 347 -7.50 36.87 22.63
C LEU A 347 -6.34 35.99 23.06
N CYS A 348 -5.27 36.63 23.53
CA CYS A 348 -4.10 35.94 24.10
C CYS A 348 -3.85 36.50 25.52
N ASP A 349 -3.38 35.63 26.41
CA ASP A 349 -2.99 35.98 27.77
C ASP A 349 -1.62 36.71 27.81
N GLY A 350 -1.18 37.09 29.02
CA GLY A 350 0.11 37.73 29.20
C GLY A 350 1.34 36.88 28.85
N GLU A 351 1.17 35.56 28.63
CA GLU A 351 2.21 34.62 28.19
C GLU A 351 2.08 34.23 26.72
N ASP A 352 1.33 34.97 25.90
CA ASP A 352 1.00 34.69 24.50
C ASP A 352 0.28 33.36 24.26
N LYS A 353 -0.38 32.83 25.27
CA LYS A 353 -1.25 31.68 25.08
C LYS A 353 -2.62 32.14 24.57
N TRP A 354 -3.14 31.41 23.62
CA TRP A 354 -4.45 31.67 23.06
C TRP A 354 -5.55 31.36 24.08
N VAL A 355 -6.44 32.33 24.32
CA VAL A 355 -7.56 32.25 25.27
C VAL A 355 -8.86 31.93 24.55
N GLY A 356 -9.09 32.52 23.37
CA GLY A 356 -10.29 32.31 22.61
C GLY A 356 -10.46 33.21 21.40
N LYS A 357 -11.54 33.01 20.67
CA LYS A 357 -11.92 33.77 19.49
C LYS A 357 -13.10 34.69 19.78
N LEU A 358 -13.04 35.89 19.27
CA LEU A 358 -14.12 36.90 19.28
C LEU A 358 -14.66 37.06 17.87
N CYS A 359 -15.97 37.16 17.76
CA CYS A 359 -16.64 37.46 16.50
C CYS A 359 -17.29 38.84 16.59
N LEU A 360 -17.18 39.65 15.57
CA LEU A 360 -17.70 41.03 15.52
C LEU A 360 -19.21 41.08 15.84
N TYR A 361 -19.99 40.13 15.34
CA TYR A 361 -21.46 40.10 15.58
C TYR A 361 -21.83 39.96 17.07
N ALA A 362 -20.94 39.35 17.87
CA ALA A 362 -21.19 39.21 19.32
C ALA A 362 -20.90 40.50 20.10
N LEU A 363 -20.22 41.46 19.49
CA LEU A 363 -19.75 42.69 20.12
C LEU A 363 -20.61 43.90 19.74
N VAL A 364 -21.31 43.89 18.62
CA VAL A 364 -21.95 45.07 17.99
C VAL A 364 -22.96 45.80 18.91
N ASN A 365 -23.68 45.07 19.78
CA ASN A 365 -24.71 45.65 20.66
C ASN A 365 -24.25 45.75 22.11
N GLU A 366 -22.97 45.56 22.40
CA GLU A 366 -22.45 45.49 23.76
C GLU A 366 -21.80 46.81 24.18
N ALA A 367 -21.70 47.05 25.51
CA ALA A 367 -21.08 48.24 26.05
C ALA A 367 -19.58 48.28 25.71
N GLN A 368 -19.10 49.42 25.17
CA GLN A 368 -17.74 49.57 24.73
C GLN A 368 -16.67 49.39 25.83
N ASP A 369 -17.02 49.68 27.08
CA ASP A 369 -16.15 49.51 28.24
C ASP A 369 -16.19 48.10 28.84
N ALA A 370 -17.07 47.21 28.33
CA ALA A 370 -17.17 45.84 28.84
C ALA A 370 -15.94 45.01 28.47
N PRO A 371 -15.50 44.08 29.34
CA PRO A 371 -14.38 43.20 29.01
C PRO A 371 -14.70 42.26 27.85
N ALA A 372 -13.91 42.29 26.78
CA ALA A 372 -14.13 41.45 25.59
C ALA A 372 -14.08 39.94 25.90
N LEU A 373 -13.38 39.55 26.95
CA LEU A 373 -13.27 38.17 27.45
C LEU A 373 -14.62 37.49 27.70
N HIS A 374 -15.67 38.26 28.05
CA HIS A 374 -17.02 37.74 28.32
C HIS A 374 -17.78 37.28 27.06
N TYR A 375 -17.33 37.70 25.88
CA TYR A 375 -18.00 37.52 24.61
C TYR A 375 -17.26 36.53 23.70
N LEU A 376 -16.38 35.70 24.26
CA LEU A 376 -15.70 34.66 23.53
C LEU A 376 -16.69 33.68 22.92
N GLU A 377 -16.33 33.19 21.74
CA GLU A 377 -17.07 32.11 21.09
C GLU A 377 -17.04 30.84 21.96
N LYS A 378 -18.20 30.22 22.15
CA LYS A 378 -18.35 28.99 22.93
C LYS A 378 -17.83 27.82 22.11
N ALA A 379 -16.77 27.16 22.58
CA ALA A 379 -16.13 26.00 21.94
C ALA A 379 -15.68 26.22 20.48
N PRO A 380 -14.83 27.23 20.21
CA PRO A 380 -14.37 27.51 18.86
C PRO A 380 -13.57 26.33 18.31
N LEU A 381 -13.71 26.08 16.99
CA LEU A 381 -12.91 25.10 16.29
C LEU A 381 -11.43 25.54 16.31
N VAL A 382 -10.53 24.59 16.56
CA VAL A 382 -9.08 24.84 16.64
C VAL A 382 -8.33 23.76 15.88
N LEU A 383 -7.34 24.15 15.11
CA LEU A 383 -6.39 23.24 14.47
C LEU A 383 -5.08 23.21 15.25
N GLN A 384 -4.40 22.07 15.23
CA GLN A 384 -3.08 21.92 15.82
C GLN A 384 -2.01 21.98 14.72
N ALA A 385 -0.85 22.57 15.03
CA ALA A 385 0.27 22.70 14.07
C ALA A 385 0.73 21.38 13.45
N GLN A 386 0.55 20.27 14.17
CA GLN A 386 0.93 18.92 13.74
C GLN A 386 -0.09 18.26 12.79
N GLN A 387 -1.27 18.86 12.61
CA GLN A 387 -2.30 18.33 11.71
C GLN A 387 -1.90 18.52 10.24
N THR A 388 -2.43 17.64 9.40
CA THR A 388 -2.30 17.72 7.94
C THR A 388 -3.49 18.46 7.32
N ALA A 389 -3.33 18.94 6.09
CA ALA A 389 -4.42 19.57 5.32
C ALA A 389 -5.66 18.66 5.23
N LEU A 390 -5.48 17.35 5.07
CA LEU A 390 -6.58 16.38 5.05
C LEU A 390 -7.31 16.32 6.40
N GLN A 391 -6.59 16.33 7.51
CA GLN A 391 -7.20 16.36 8.86
C GLN A 391 -7.89 17.67 9.10
N ALA A 392 -7.31 18.80 8.69
CA ALA A 392 -7.94 20.11 8.78
C ALA A 392 -9.24 20.14 7.96
N GLN A 393 -9.23 19.62 6.73
CA GLN A 393 -10.43 19.53 5.89
C GLN A 393 -11.54 18.72 6.55
N SER A 394 -11.23 17.56 7.14
CA SER A 394 -12.23 16.75 7.84
C SER A 394 -12.78 17.42 9.10
N THR A 395 -11.93 18.18 9.81
CA THR A 395 -12.31 18.93 11.01
C THR A 395 -13.19 20.14 10.67
N MET A 396 -12.94 20.78 9.51
CA MET A 396 -13.63 21.98 9.05
C MET A 396 -14.88 21.68 8.18
N THR A 397 -15.31 20.43 8.06
CA THR A 397 -16.43 20.07 7.17
C THR A 397 -17.72 20.81 7.47
N ASP A 398 -18.03 21.06 8.75
CA ASP A 398 -19.22 21.75 9.20
C ASP A 398 -18.89 23.14 9.80
N PHE A 399 -17.71 23.68 9.50
CA PHE A 399 -17.29 24.97 10.02
C PHE A 399 -18.05 26.12 9.36
N ILE A 400 -18.52 27.07 10.16
CA ILE A 400 -19.15 28.32 9.73
C ILE A 400 -18.37 29.47 10.37
N GLY A 401 -17.55 30.17 9.58
CA GLY A 401 -16.71 31.28 10.04
C GLY A 401 -15.71 31.73 8.96
N GLU A 402 -14.90 32.74 9.24
CA GLU A 402 -13.89 33.22 8.31
C GLU A 402 -12.63 32.36 8.37
N ALA A 403 -12.14 32.06 9.58
CA ALA A 403 -10.90 31.34 9.76
C ALA A 403 -10.89 30.51 11.05
N VAL A 404 -10.07 29.47 11.04
CA VAL A 404 -9.83 28.59 12.19
C VAL A 404 -8.41 28.84 12.71
N PRO A 405 -8.24 29.14 14.01
CA PRO A 405 -6.93 29.33 14.62
C PRO A 405 -6.11 28.05 14.63
N VAL A 406 -4.81 28.18 14.33
CA VAL A 406 -3.81 27.10 14.42
C VAL A 406 -2.95 27.33 15.65
N LEU A 407 -2.91 26.33 16.52
CA LEU A 407 -2.15 26.40 17.77
C LEU A 407 -0.95 25.45 17.75
N ASP A 408 0.18 25.92 18.29
CA ASP A 408 1.28 25.07 18.70
C ASP A 408 1.49 25.20 20.22
N LYS A 409 1.31 24.09 20.94
CA LYS A 409 1.43 24.03 22.40
C LYS A 409 0.61 25.13 23.13
N GLY A 410 -0.58 25.44 22.61
CA GLY A 410 -1.49 26.43 23.17
C GLY A 410 -1.21 27.87 22.76
N ARG A 411 -0.18 28.15 21.93
CA ARG A 411 0.09 29.46 21.36
C ARG A 411 -0.50 29.57 19.96
N LEU A 412 -1.08 30.71 19.64
CA LEU A 412 -1.58 31.00 18.30
C LEU A 412 -0.40 31.29 17.36
N ILE A 413 -0.26 30.48 16.32
CA ILE A 413 0.81 30.61 15.33
C ILE A 413 0.31 31.08 13.96
N GLY A 414 -0.98 31.01 13.69
CA GLY A 414 -1.60 31.43 12.43
C GLY A 414 -3.09 31.10 12.40
N ILE A 415 -3.70 31.42 11.29
CA ILE A 415 -5.10 31.04 10.99
C ILE A 415 -5.17 30.32 9.66
N VAL A 416 -6.17 29.49 9.45
CA VAL A 416 -6.46 28.85 8.16
C VAL A 416 -7.86 29.26 7.73
N HIS A 417 -7.95 29.91 6.57
CA HIS A 417 -9.24 30.22 5.95
C HIS A 417 -9.78 28.97 5.25
N GLU A 418 -11.08 28.75 5.39
CA GLU A 418 -11.76 27.67 4.70
C GLU A 418 -11.55 27.73 3.18
N ALA A 419 -11.62 28.94 2.62
CA ALA A 419 -11.41 29.19 1.20
C ALA A 419 -10.02 28.73 0.72
N ASP A 420 -8.94 28.97 1.49
CA ASP A 420 -7.58 28.62 1.14
C ASP A 420 -7.36 27.10 1.21
N LEU A 421 -7.93 26.44 2.20
CA LEU A 421 -7.92 24.98 2.34
C LEU A 421 -8.59 24.32 1.14
N PHE A 422 -9.78 24.78 0.74
CA PHE A 422 -10.49 24.24 -0.41
C PHE A 422 -9.85 24.65 -1.75
N ALA A 423 -9.26 25.85 -1.83
CA ALA A 423 -8.49 26.25 -3.01
C ALA A 423 -7.26 25.37 -3.19
N HIS A 424 -6.55 25.06 -2.11
CA HIS A 424 -5.42 24.14 -2.14
C HIS A 424 -5.85 22.71 -2.54
N ALA A 425 -6.93 22.18 -1.97
CA ALA A 425 -7.47 20.89 -2.36
C ALA A 425 -7.82 20.83 -3.85
N ARG A 426 -8.50 21.87 -4.38
CA ARG A 426 -8.79 22.00 -5.82
C ARG A 426 -7.54 22.13 -6.67
N MET A 427 -6.52 22.84 -6.19
CA MET A 427 -5.24 22.97 -6.89
C MET A 427 -4.53 21.62 -7.00
N VAL A 428 -4.48 20.86 -5.91
CA VAL A 428 -3.93 19.49 -5.89
C VAL A 428 -4.67 18.60 -6.89
N THR A 429 -5.99 18.57 -6.82
CA THR A 429 -6.84 17.83 -7.77
C THR A 429 -6.56 18.27 -9.20
N ARG A 430 -6.57 19.57 -9.48
CA ARG A 430 -6.32 20.11 -10.81
C ARG A 430 -4.91 19.79 -11.31
N THR A 431 -3.91 19.85 -10.47
CA THR A 431 -2.52 19.51 -10.83
C THR A 431 -2.40 18.04 -11.20
N ILE A 432 -3.06 17.13 -10.47
CA ILE A 432 -3.11 15.71 -10.79
C ILE A 432 -3.83 15.48 -12.13
N TRP A 433 -4.99 16.10 -12.33
CA TRP A 433 -5.79 15.98 -13.57
C TRP A 433 -5.13 16.67 -14.78
N GLN A 434 -4.52 17.84 -14.61
CA GLN A 434 -3.83 18.51 -15.72
C GLN A 434 -2.60 17.74 -16.18
N HIS A 435 -1.86 17.12 -15.27
CA HIS A 435 -0.75 16.25 -15.65
C HIS A 435 -1.23 15.05 -16.48
N ASP A 436 -2.35 14.44 -16.08
CA ASP A 436 -2.92 13.31 -16.82
C ASP A 436 -3.50 13.76 -18.18
N HIS A 437 -4.01 15.00 -18.31
CA HIS A 437 -4.65 15.51 -19.53
C HIS A 437 -3.67 16.16 -20.53
N ASP A 438 -2.70 16.92 -20.08
CA ASP A 438 -1.67 17.53 -20.94
C ASP A 438 -0.79 16.44 -21.60
N ASP A 439 -0.61 15.32 -20.92
CA ASP A 439 0.09 14.17 -21.46
C ASP A 439 -0.73 13.49 -22.57
N ASP A 440 -2.05 13.36 -22.41
CA ASP A 440 -2.96 12.80 -23.44
C ASP A 440 -2.98 13.67 -24.72
N VAL A 441 -2.92 14.99 -24.56
CA VAL A 441 -2.87 15.95 -25.70
C VAL A 441 -1.51 15.90 -26.40
N ARG A 442 -0.41 15.77 -25.66
CA ARG A 442 0.94 15.64 -26.27
C ARG A 442 1.10 14.32 -27.01
N GLU A 443 0.58 13.22 -26.47
CA GLU A 443 0.60 11.91 -27.15
C GLU A 443 -0.22 11.95 -28.44
N ARG A 444 -1.42 12.55 -28.43
CA ARG A 444 -2.23 12.72 -29.66
C ARG A 444 -1.51 13.58 -30.71
N ARG A 445 -0.77 14.62 -30.32
CA ARG A 445 0.03 15.42 -31.23
C ARG A 445 1.25 14.67 -31.77
N ALA A 446 1.90 13.86 -30.94
CA ALA A 446 3.02 13.02 -31.37
C ALA A 446 2.57 11.92 -32.35
N ALA A 447 1.44 11.28 -32.06
CA ALA A 447 0.84 10.27 -32.96
C ALA A 447 0.43 10.88 -34.31
N ALA A 448 -0.20 12.06 -34.31
CA ALA A 448 -0.58 12.77 -35.55
C ALA A 448 0.64 13.19 -36.39
N SER A 449 1.75 13.59 -35.73
CA SER A 449 2.99 13.95 -36.45
C SER A 449 3.71 12.75 -37.05
N THR A 450 3.50 11.53 -36.54
CA THR A 450 4.05 10.29 -37.10
C THR A 450 3.23 9.81 -38.32
N GLU A 451 1.89 9.99 -38.28
CA GLU A 451 1.04 9.69 -39.41
C GLU A 451 1.27 10.64 -40.62
N ASP A 452 1.63 11.92 -40.37
CA ASP A 452 1.99 12.88 -41.39
C ASP A 452 3.39 12.65 -42.01
N LEU A 453 4.27 11.92 -41.33
CA LEU A 453 5.58 11.53 -41.86
C LEU A 453 5.56 10.22 -42.67
N GLU A 454 4.52 9.42 -42.53
CA GLU A 454 4.32 8.18 -43.27
C GLU A 454 3.47 8.38 -44.55
N ARG A 455 2.91 9.58 -44.78
CA ARG A 455 2.22 9.99 -46.02
C ARG A 455 3.15 10.84 -46.91
#